data_5342da3f3b9870c08588f4d9a9fef648
#
_entry.id   5342da3f3b9870c08588f4d9a9fef648
#
_cell.length_a   1.000
_cell.length_b   1.000
_cell.length_c   1.000
_cell.angle_alpha   90.00
_cell.angle_beta   90.00
_cell.angle_gamma   90.00
#
_symmetry.space_group_name_H-M   'P 1'
#
loop_
_entity.id
_entity.type
_entity.pdbx_description
1 polymer ?
#
loop_
_entity_poly.entity_id
_entity_poly.type
_entity_poly.pdbx_seq_one_letter_code
_entity_poly.pdbx_strand_id
1 'polypeptide(L)'
;FEGLQPCAYVPMDISRDHLHVAAQEVAVDFPWLEVHAACTDFTRLMTLPPTSPEGRRLAFFPGSSIGNFDPDAAVGFLAMIAAMVGPGGQLLIGVDLKKDAAVLEAAYDDAQGVTAAFNLNLLARINRELGADFDLAQWRHKALYNEAQGRIEMHLVARVAQQVNLQGQTFRFAAGETIHTENSYKYSVAEFRQLAARAGFTTDTVWVDDNRLFSLHLLQTGNAHAP
;
A
#
# COMPACT_ATOMS: atom_id res chain seq x y z
N PHE A 1 -5.96 -4.67 -20.99
CA PHE A 1 -4.82 -5.16 -21.80
C PHE A 1 -4.97 -4.91 -23.31
N GLU A 2 -6.19 -4.81 -23.83
CA GLU A 2 -6.43 -4.68 -25.29
C GLU A 2 -5.74 -3.48 -25.93
N GLY A 3 -5.62 -2.35 -25.25
CA GLY A 3 -4.98 -1.13 -25.78
C GLY A 3 -3.45 -1.10 -25.67
N LEU A 4 -2.84 -1.89 -24.78
CA LEU A 4 -1.40 -1.88 -24.51
C LEU A 4 -0.68 -3.10 -25.10
N GLN A 5 -1.36 -4.23 -25.25
CA GLN A 5 -0.85 -5.52 -25.71
C GLN A 5 0.53 -5.87 -25.11
N PRO A 6 0.64 -5.95 -23.76
CA PRO A 6 1.89 -6.32 -23.13
C PRO A 6 2.26 -7.77 -23.50
N CYS A 7 3.53 -8.06 -23.68
CA CYS A 7 3.98 -9.42 -23.96
C CYS A 7 3.96 -10.31 -22.72
N ALA A 8 4.14 -9.74 -21.53
CA ALA A 8 4.13 -10.47 -20.27
C ALA A 8 3.46 -9.64 -19.15
N TYR A 9 2.83 -10.35 -18.22
CA TYR A 9 2.26 -9.81 -16.98
C TYR A 9 2.83 -10.54 -15.78
N VAL A 10 3.38 -9.79 -14.82
CA VAL A 10 4.00 -10.33 -13.61
C VAL A 10 3.25 -9.82 -12.39
N PRO A 11 2.13 -10.47 -11.99
CA PRO A 11 1.45 -10.13 -10.74
C PRO A 11 2.29 -10.55 -9.55
N MET A 12 2.34 -9.68 -8.53
CA MET A 12 3.14 -9.87 -7.34
C MET A 12 2.29 -9.65 -6.09
N ASP A 13 2.26 -10.64 -5.20
CA ASP A 13 1.59 -10.52 -3.91
C ASP A 13 2.21 -11.51 -2.91
N ILE A 14 2.09 -11.21 -1.62
CA ILE A 14 2.48 -12.11 -0.53
C ILE A 14 1.42 -13.21 -0.31
N SER A 15 0.17 -12.96 -0.67
CA SER A 15 -0.95 -13.90 -0.54
C SER A 15 -0.96 -14.88 -1.71
N ARG A 16 -0.35 -16.05 -1.52
CA ARG A 16 -0.16 -17.07 -2.55
C ARG A 16 -1.48 -17.51 -3.19
N ASP A 17 -2.49 -17.77 -2.38
CA ASP A 17 -3.76 -18.31 -2.88
C ASP A 17 -4.53 -17.30 -3.72
N HIS A 18 -4.61 -16.05 -3.26
CA HIS A 18 -5.22 -14.96 -4.03
C HIS A 18 -4.45 -14.67 -5.32
N LEU A 19 -3.12 -14.63 -5.25
CA LEU A 19 -2.28 -14.42 -6.41
C LEU A 19 -2.49 -15.49 -7.48
N HIS A 20 -2.59 -16.76 -7.05
CA HIS A 20 -2.79 -17.89 -7.95
C HIS A 20 -4.14 -17.79 -8.69
N VAL A 21 -5.22 -17.51 -7.95
CA VAL A 21 -6.56 -17.34 -8.53
C VAL A 21 -6.57 -16.18 -9.53
N ALA A 22 -6.09 -15.00 -9.13
CA ALA A 22 -6.05 -13.83 -10.01
C ALA A 22 -5.19 -14.05 -11.26
N ALA A 23 -4.05 -14.74 -11.13
CA ALA A 23 -3.19 -15.06 -12.27
C ALA A 23 -3.85 -16.03 -13.25
N GLN A 24 -4.59 -17.02 -12.74
CA GLN A 24 -5.36 -17.96 -13.57
C GLN A 24 -6.49 -17.26 -14.33
N GLU A 25 -7.25 -16.39 -13.67
CA GLU A 25 -8.30 -15.59 -14.31
C GLU A 25 -7.75 -14.76 -15.48
N VAL A 26 -6.63 -14.04 -15.24
CA VAL A 26 -5.97 -13.26 -16.30
C VAL A 26 -5.48 -14.14 -17.44
N ALA A 27 -4.92 -15.31 -17.17
CA ALA A 27 -4.44 -16.22 -18.21
C ALA A 27 -5.60 -16.83 -19.05
N VAL A 28 -6.78 -17.03 -18.45
CA VAL A 28 -7.98 -17.47 -19.15
C VAL A 28 -8.56 -16.36 -20.02
N ASP A 29 -8.67 -15.13 -19.48
CA ASP A 29 -9.25 -13.99 -20.18
C ASP A 29 -8.36 -13.47 -21.31
N PHE A 30 -7.03 -13.63 -21.17
CA PHE A 30 -6.02 -13.16 -22.14
C PHE A 30 -5.05 -14.29 -22.55
N PRO A 31 -5.48 -15.29 -23.36
CA PRO A 31 -4.67 -16.46 -23.70
C PRO A 31 -3.38 -16.16 -24.45
N TRP A 32 -3.26 -14.97 -24.99
CA TRP A 32 -2.09 -14.49 -25.71
C TRP A 32 -1.00 -13.87 -24.80
N LEU A 33 -1.34 -13.63 -23.51
CA LEU A 33 -0.47 -12.95 -22.55
C LEU A 33 0.31 -13.99 -21.74
N GLU A 34 1.63 -13.84 -21.68
CA GLU A 34 2.44 -14.62 -20.74
C GLU A 34 2.21 -14.11 -19.31
N VAL A 35 1.78 -15.01 -18.42
CA VAL A 35 1.51 -14.66 -17.00
C VAL A 35 2.51 -15.38 -16.10
N HIS A 36 3.31 -14.61 -15.35
CA HIS A 36 4.33 -15.09 -14.42
C HIS A 36 4.03 -14.63 -12.99
N ALA A 37 3.22 -15.38 -12.25
CA ALA A 37 2.87 -15.04 -10.87
C ALA A 37 4.07 -15.19 -9.92
N ALA A 38 4.41 -14.13 -9.20
CA ALA A 38 5.50 -14.10 -8.21
C ALA A 38 4.96 -13.92 -6.80
N CYS A 39 4.89 -15.02 -6.02
CA CYS A 39 4.52 -14.96 -4.61
C CYS A 39 5.71 -14.46 -3.80
N THR A 40 5.69 -13.19 -3.42
CA THR A 40 6.83 -12.52 -2.79
C THR A 40 6.39 -11.28 -2.02
N ASP A 41 7.23 -10.91 -1.08
CA ASP A 41 7.18 -9.60 -0.44
C ASP A 41 7.72 -8.55 -1.43
N PHE A 42 6.82 -7.80 -2.04
CA PHE A 42 7.16 -6.77 -3.04
C PHE A 42 7.89 -5.56 -2.45
N THR A 43 8.06 -5.50 -1.12
CA THR A 43 8.89 -4.48 -0.47
C THR A 43 10.39 -4.83 -0.50
N ARG A 44 10.74 -6.02 -1.00
CA ARG A 44 12.12 -6.50 -1.13
C ARG A 44 12.55 -6.51 -2.59
N LEU A 45 13.85 -6.31 -2.80
CA LEU A 45 14.43 -6.39 -4.15
C LEU A 45 14.18 -7.78 -4.75
N MET A 46 13.63 -7.80 -5.94
CA MET A 46 13.30 -9.01 -6.67
C MET A 46 14.03 -9.07 -8.00
N THR A 47 14.38 -10.28 -8.39
CA THR A 47 14.77 -10.57 -9.77
C THR A 47 13.51 -10.94 -10.56
N LEU A 48 13.18 -10.14 -11.56
CA LEU A 48 12.08 -10.46 -12.48
C LEU A 48 12.45 -11.66 -13.34
N PRO A 49 11.47 -12.48 -13.76
CA PRO A 49 11.68 -13.49 -14.79
C PRO A 49 12.30 -12.85 -16.03
N PRO A 50 13.14 -13.57 -16.78
CA PRO A 50 13.66 -13.09 -18.05
C PRO A 50 12.47 -12.88 -19.00
N THR A 51 12.12 -11.61 -19.22
CA THR A 51 11.12 -11.19 -20.20
C THR A 51 11.84 -10.81 -21.50
N SER A 52 11.09 -10.69 -22.60
CA SER A 52 11.66 -10.26 -23.88
C SER A 52 12.60 -9.06 -23.69
N PRO A 53 13.84 -9.12 -24.18
CA PRO A 53 14.83 -8.05 -23.98
C PRO A 53 14.47 -6.72 -24.66
N GLU A 54 13.50 -6.70 -25.56
CA GLU A 54 13.10 -5.50 -26.32
C GLU A 54 11.91 -4.74 -25.71
N GLY A 55 11.31 -5.22 -24.62
CA GLY A 55 10.15 -4.61 -23.98
C GLY A 55 10.50 -3.54 -22.94
N ARG A 56 9.82 -2.39 -22.98
CA ARG A 56 9.81 -1.46 -21.84
C ARG A 56 9.00 -2.07 -20.69
N ARG A 57 9.46 -1.87 -19.47
CA ARG A 57 8.78 -2.33 -18.26
C ARG A 57 7.89 -1.22 -17.72
N LEU A 58 6.64 -1.59 -17.41
CA LEU A 58 5.69 -0.75 -16.70
C LEU A 58 5.33 -1.43 -15.37
N ALA A 59 5.67 -0.81 -14.25
CA ALA A 59 5.15 -1.20 -12.95
C ALA A 59 3.77 -0.56 -12.76
N PHE A 60 2.85 -1.29 -12.11
CA PHE A 60 1.48 -0.84 -11.83
C PHE A 60 1.18 -0.99 -10.35
N PHE A 61 0.96 0.13 -9.65
CA PHE A 61 0.72 0.19 -8.20
C PHE A 61 -0.45 1.13 -7.87
N PRO A 62 -1.71 0.73 -8.15
CA PRO A 62 -2.84 1.65 -8.25
C PRO A 62 -3.51 2.00 -6.93
N GLY A 63 -3.42 1.15 -5.89
CA GLY A 63 -4.29 1.19 -4.70
C GLY A 63 -3.88 2.17 -3.60
N SER A 64 -2.99 3.13 -3.85
CA SER A 64 -2.45 4.06 -2.84
C SER A 64 -1.76 3.42 -1.63
N SER A 65 -1.39 2.15 -1.72
CA SER A 65 -0.63 1.44 -0.66
C SER A 65 0.72 2.09 -0.36
N ILE A 66 1.19 2.99 -1.23
CA ILE A 66 2.37 3.85 -0.97
C ILE A 66 2.19 4.70 0.29
N GLY A 67 0.96 5.05 0.66
CA GLY A 67 0.65 5.77 1.89
C GLY A 67 0.95 4.98 3.18
N ASN A 68 1.09 3.67 3.10
CA ASN A 68 1.42 2.84 4.27
C ASN A 68 2.92 2.86 4.62
N PHE A 69 3.75 3.45 3.77
CA PHE A 69 5.17 3.65 4.04
C PHE A 69 5.43 5.02 4.66
N ASP A 70 6.32 5.08 5.63
CA ASP A 70 6.89 6.37 6.04
C ASP A 70 7.61 7.03 4.85
N PRO A 71 7.69 8.37 4.77
CA PRO A 71 8.19 9.07 3.58
C PRO A 71 9.54 8.59 3.06
N ASP A 72 10.49 8.30 3.95
CA ASP A 72 11.80 7.78 3.54
C ASP A 72 11.74 6.33 3.07
N ALA A 73 10.90 5.49 3.70
CA ALA A 73 10.64 4.14 3.23
C ALA A 73 9.92 4.15 1.87
N ALA A 74 9.01 5.10 1.64
CA ALA A 74 8.34 5.29 0.34
C ALA A 74 9.36 5.65 -0.75
N VAL A 75 10.33 6.53 -0.48
CA VAL A 75 11.42 6.81 -1.42
C VAL A 75 12.24 5.57 -1.71
N GLY A 76 12.60 4.79 -0.69
CA GLY A 76 13.32 3.53 -0.85
C GLY A 76 12.57 2.52 -1.72
N PHE A 77 11.27 2.38 -1.48
CA PHE A 77 10.38 1.52 -2.27
C PHE A 77 10.31 1.97 -3.75
N LEU A 78 10.10 3.25 -3.99
CA LEU A 78 10.08 3.79 -5.35
C LEU A 78 11.44 3.64 -6.05
N ALA A 79 12.56 3.84 -5.35
CA ALA A 79 13.89 3.63 -5.92
C ALA A 79 14.13 2.17 -6.30
N MET A 80 13.62 1.23 -5.51
CA MET A 80 13.64 -0.19 -5.83
C MET A 80 12.83 -0.49 -7.11
N ILE A 81 11.63 0.10 -7.25
CA ILE A 81 10.84 -0.02 -8.48
C ILE A 81 11.59 0.60 -9.67
N ALA A 82 12.21 1.77 -9.50
CA ALA A 82 13.00 2.40 -10.55
C ALA A 82 14.13 1.48 -11.05
N ALA A 83 14.84 0.83 -10.13
CA ALA A 83 15.87 -0.15 -10.47
C ALA A 83 15.30 -1.39 -11.20
N MET A 84 14.12 -1.86 -10.77
CA MET A 84 13.44 -3.03 -11.34
C MET A 84 12.93 -2.77 -12.76
N VAL A 85 12.33 -1.61 -13.03
CA VAL A 85 11.86 -1.27 -14.38
C VAL A 85 13.00 -0.89 -15.30
N GLY A 86 14.11 -0.40 -14.74
CA GLY A 86 15.32 -0.05 -15.49
C GLY A 86 15.21 1.27 -16.25
N PRO A 87 16.24 1.63 -17.04
CA PRO A 87 16.26 2.88 -17.80
C PRO A 87 15.12 2.97 -18.82
N GLY A 88 14.43 4.14 -18.85
CA GLY A 88 13.27 4.36 -19.71
C GLY A 88 12.01 3.58 -19.29
N GLY A 89 12.09 2.84 -18.19
CA GLY A 89 10.95 2.14 -17.61
C GLY A 89 9.95 3.10 -16.95
N GLN A 90 8.75 2.62 -16.72
CA GLN A 90 7.64 3.43 -16.23
C GLN A 90 7.00 2.85 -14.97
N LEU A 91 6.36 3.71 -14.18
CA LEU A 91 5.50 3.35 -13.06
C LEU A 91 4.19 4.13 -13.17
N LEU A 92 3.07 3.40 -13.21
CA LEU A 92 1.74 3.96 -13.02
C LEU A 92 1.32 3.72 -11.58
N ILE A 93 1.18 4.79 -10.80
CA ILE A 93 0.91 4.72 -9.37
C ILE A 93 -0.29 5.58 -8.97
N GLY A 94 -1.16 5.00 -8.14
CA GLY A 94 -2.29 5.68 -7.53
C GLY A 94 -1.92 6.27 -6.17
N VAL A 95 -2.38 7.49 -5.92
CA VAL A 95 -2.05 8.25 -4.71
C VAL A 95 -3.31 8.93 -4.16
N ASP A 96 -3.64 8.62 -2.93
CA ASP A 96 -4.72 9.27 -2.21
C ASP A 96 -4.30 10.68 -1.79
N LEU A 97 -5.13 11.67 -2.13
CA LEU A 97 -4.80 13.07 -1.96
C LEU A 97 -5.16 13.60 -0.57
N LYS A 98 -4.43 14.62 -0.12
CA LYS A 98 -4.83 15.44 1.02
C LYS A 98 -6.17 16.11 0.72
N LYS A 99 -7.11 16.01 1.64
CA LYS A 99 -8.47 16.53 1.55
C LYS A 99 -9.00 16.84 2.94
N ASP A 100 -10.26 17.25 3.03
CA ASP A 100 -10.91 17.54 4.30
C ASP A 100 -10.76 16.38 5.31
N ALA A 101 -10.41 16.72 6.56
CA ALA A 101 -10.16 15.74 7.62
C ALA A 101 -11.37 14.84 7.88
N ALA A 102 -12.59 15.41 7.84
CA ALA A 102 -13.81 14.63 8.07
C ALA A 102 -14.04 13.59 6.97
N VAL A 103 -13.70 13.91 5.71
CA VAL A 103 -13.76 12.96 4.59
C VAL A 103 -12.75 11.85 4.75
N LEU A 104 -11.53 12.18 5.18
CA LEU A 104 -10.47 11.21 5.42
C LEU A 104 -10.82 10.29 6.59
N GLU A 105 -11.25 10.85 7.73
CA GLU A 105 -11.60 10.08 8.92
C GLU A 105 -12.80 9.17 8.66
N ALA A 106 -13.83 9.64 7.96
CA ALA A 106 -14.99 8.82 7.59
C ALA A 106 -14.65 7.65 6.65
N ALA A 107 -13.59 7.79 5.84
CA ALA A 107 -13.13 6.70 4.97
C ALA A 107 -12.41 5.58 5.75
N TYR A 108 -11.84 5.90 6.92
CA TYR A 108 -11.12 4.95 7.79
C TYR A 108 -11.87 4.61 9.07
N ASP A 109 -13.03 5.21 9.33
CA ASP A 109 -13.97 4.86 10.40
C ASP A 109 -15.40 4.88 9.84
N ASP A 110 -15.64 4.00 8.87
CA ASP A 110 -16.85 3.93 8.08
C ASP A 110 -18.08 3.56 8.92
N ALA A 111 -19.23 4.13 8.58
CA ALA A 111 -20.48 3.93 9.32
C ALA A 111 -20.96 2.46 9.37
N GLN A 112 -20.50 1.61 8.44
CA GLN A 112 -20.79 0.16 8.45
C GLN A 112 -19.85 -0.60 9.41
N GLY A 113 -18.78 0.03 9.91
CA GLY A 113 -17.81 -0.57 10.82
C GLY A 113 -16.91 -1.62 10.21
N VAL A 114 -16.77 -1.65 8.87
CA VAL A 114 -15.92 -2.60 8.18
C VAL A 114 -14.46 -2.40 8.55
N THR A 115 -14.00 -1.14 8.51
CA THR A 115 -12.62 -0.79 8.89
C THR A 115 -12.36 -1.05 10.38
N ALA A 116 -13.35 -0.76 11.24
CA ALA A 116 -13.25 -1.06 12.67
C ALA A 116 -13.10 -2.58 12.92
N ALA A 117 -13.91 -3.40 12.24
CA ALA A 117 -13.81 -4.85 12.33
C ALA A 117 -12.45 -5.37 11.82
N PHE A 118 -11.95 -4.83 10.71
CA PHE A 118 -10.63 -5.14 10.17
C PHE A 118 -9.52 -4.83 11.19
N ASN A 119 -9.54 -3.64 11.81
CA ASN A 119 -8.52 -3.24 12.78
C ASN A 119 -8.59 -4.09 14.07
N LEU A 120 -9.79 -4.36 14.59
CA LEU A 120 -9.99 -5.24 15.77
C LEU A 120 -9.58 -6.69 15.50
N ASN A 121 -9.66 -7.15 14.26
CA ASN A 121 -9.21 -8.50 13.88
C ASN A 121 -7.70 -8.71 14.14
N LEU A 122 -6.89 -7.64 14.21
CA LEU A 122 -5.50 -7.75 14.63
C LEU A 122 -5.39 -8.38 16.03
N LEU A 123 -6.19 -7.92 17.00
CA LEU A 123 -6.18 -8.48 18.36
C LEU A 123 -6.73 -9.91 18.39
N ALA A 124 -7.80 -10.19 17.62
CA ALA A 124 -8.34 -11.55 17.47
C ALA A 124 -7.28 -12.52 16.92
N ARG A 125 -6.50 -12.04 15.97
CA ARG A 125 -5.42 -12.79 15.35
C ARG A 125 -4.27 -13.05 16.33
N ILE A 126 -3.87 -12.04 17.10
CA ILE A 126 -2.84 -12.16 18.14
C ILE A 126 -3.28 -13.17 19.21
N ASN A 127 -4.56 -13.14 19.63
CA ASN A 127 -5.11 -14.13 20.56
C ASN A 127 -4.99 -15.56 19.97
N ARG A 128 -5.44 -15.75 18.74
CA ARG A 128 -5.48 -17.07 18.09
C ARG A 128 -4.09 -17.62 17.78
N GLU A 129 -3.19 -16.78 17.27
CA GLU A 129 -1.90 -17.23 16.72
C GLU A 129 -0.77 -17.19 17.74
N LEU A 130 -0.84 -16.29 18.71
CA LEU A 130 0.21 -16.08 19.71
C LEU A 130 -0.23 -16.40 21.13
N GLY A 131 -1.48 -16.82 21.36
CA GLY A 131 -2.02 -17.20 22.65
C GLY A 131 -2.18 -16.04 23.63
N ALA A 132 -2.49 -14.84 23.11
CA ALA A 132 -2.85 -13.72 23.97
C ALA A 132 -4.30 -13.81 24.47
N ASP A 133 -4.66 -12.94 25.42
CA ASP A 133 -5.99 -12.91 26.07
C ASP A 133 -6.66 -11.53 25.95
N PHE A 134 -6.50 -10.83 24.82
CA PHE A 134 -7.22 -9.58 24.57
C PHE A 134 -8.73 -9.81 24.64
N ASP A 135 -9.45 -9.09 25.55
CA ASP A 135 -10.91 -9.00 25.50
C ASP A 135 -11.30 -7.94 24.46
N LEU A 136 -11.70 -8.37 23.26
CA LEU A 136 -12.03 -7.48 22.15
C LEU A 136 -13.17 -6.50 22.47
N ALA A 137 -14.09 -6.86 23.39
CA ALA A 137 -15.16 -5.95 23.81
C ALA A 137 -14.65 -4.73 24.55
N GLN A 138 -13.45 -4.81 25.12
CA GLN A 138 -12.79 -3.72 25.84
C GLN A 138 -11.92 -2.83 24.93
N TRP A 139 -11.97 -3.05 23.63
CA TRP A 139 -11.27 -2.24 22.65
C TRP A 139 -12.25 -1.59 21.67
N ARG A 140 -11.87 -0.46 21.13
CA ARG A 140 -12.58 0.19 20.04
C ARG A 140 -11.59 0.72 19.02
N HIS A 141 -12.01 0.70 17.78
CA HIS A 141 -11.32 1.38 16.70
C HIS A 141 -11.43 2.90 16.81
N LYS A 142 -10.42 3.60 16.35
CA LYS A 142 -10.39 5.04 16.13
C LYS A 142 -9.49 5.34 14.95
N ALA A 143 -10.00 6.05 13.96
CA ALA A 143 -9.19 6.73 12.97
C ALA A 143 -9.08 8.22 13.30
N LEU A 144 -7.96 8.83 12.98
CA LEU A 144 -7.75 10.27 13.09
C LEU A 144 -6.82 10.77 11.96
N TYR A 145 -7.07 11.96 11.47
CA TYR A 145 -6.17 12.63 10.57
C TYR A 145 -5.14 13.46 11.35
N ASN A 146 -3.89 13.04 11.29
CA ASN A 146 -2.76 13.79 11.83
C ASN A 146 -2.28 14.79 10.77
N GLU A 147 -2.81 16.02 10.82
CA GLU A 147 -2.52 17.06 9.84
C GLU A 147 -1.03 17.43 9.80
N ALA A 148 -0.37 17.48 10.97
CA ALA A 148 1.05 17.80 11.07
C ALA A 148 1.94 16.79 10.34
N GLN A 149 1.53 15.51 10.33
CA GLN A 149 2.22 14.43 9.65
C GLN A 149 1.65 14.16 8.24
N GLY A 150 0.48 14.73 7.91
CA GLY A 150 -0.21 14.54 6.65
C GLY A 150 -0.68 13.10 6.42
N ARG A 151 -1.15 12.42 7.47
CA ARG A 151 -1.54 11.00 7.41
C ARG A 151 -2.76 10.69 8.23
N ILE A 152 -3.53 9.68 7.83
CA ILE A 152 -4.46 8.98 8.71
C ILE A 152 -3.67 8.04 9.61
N GLU A 153 -4.07 7.96 10.87
CA GLU A 153 -3.59 6.99 11.83
C GLU A 153 -4.76 6.13 12.30
N MET A 154 -4.60 4.82 12.28
CA MET A 154 -5.56 3.90 12.89
C MET A 154 -5.04 3.45 14.26
N HIS A 155 -5.92 3.46 15.22
CA HIS A 155 -5.65 3.10 16.61
C HIS A 155 -6.68 2.11 17.14
N LEU A 156 -6.24 1.24 18.04
CA LEU A 156 -7.08 0.48 18.95
C LEU A 156 -7.01 1.11 20.33
N VAL A 157 -8.14 1.55 20.85
CA VAL A 157 -8.23 2.31 22.12
C VAL A 157 -8.78 1.42 23.21
N ALA A 158 -8.07 1.27 24.31
CA ALA A 158 -8.54 0.56 25.50
C ALA A 158 -9.72 1.32 26.12
N ARG A 159 -10.90 0.70 26.23
CA ARG A 159 -12.11 1.30 26.84
C ARG A 159 -11.99 1.43 28.35
N VAL A 160 -11.25 0.51 28.97
CA VAL A 160 -11.03 0.42 30.42
C VAL A 160 -9.55 0.10 30.69
N ALA A 161 -9.10 0.36 31.90
CA ALA A 161 -7.79 -0.14 32.35
C ALA A 161 -7.83 -1.67 32.39
N GLN A 162 -6.85 -2.31 31.76
CA GLN A 162 -6.80 -3.77 31.60
C GLN A 162 -5.39 -4.30 31.54
N GLN A 163 -5.28 -5.60 31.71
CA GLN A 163 -4.03 -6.35 31.53
C GLN A 163 -4.24 -7.39 30.46
N VAL A 164 -3.22 -7.60 29.64
CA VAL A 164 -3.21 -8.62 28.59
C VAL A 164 -1.95 -9.45 28.74
N ASN A 165 -2.10 -10.76 28.74
CA ASN A 165 -1.00 -11.70 28.78
C ASN A 165 -0.69 -12.16 27.35
N LEU A 166 0.60 -12.17 27.00
CA LEU A 166 1.10 -12.62 25.71
C LEU A 166 2.45 -13.29 25.92
N GLN A 167 2.55 -14.57 25.58
CA GLN A 167 3.80 -15.35 25.67
C GLN A 167 4.52 -15.23 27.02
N GLY A 168 3.76 -15.29 28.12
CA GLY A 168 4.28 -15.22 29.48
C GLY A 168 4.63 -13.80 29.98
N GLN A 169 4.41 -12.78 29.17
CA GLN A 169 4.55 -11.38 29.55
C GLN A 169 3.18 -10.75 29.79
N THR A 170 3.09 -9.83 30.74
CA THR A 170 1.87 -9.07 31.03
C THR A 170 2.05 -7.62 30.60
N PHE A 171 1.20 -7.19 29.70
CA PHE A 171 1.09 -5.81 29.22
C PHE A 171 -0.07 -5.13 29.94
N ARG A 172 0.14 -3.89 30.37
CA ARG A 172 -0.89 -3.10 31.07
C ARG A 172 -1.27 -1.91 30.20
N PHE A 173 -2.57 -1.69 30.06
CA PHE A 173 -3.13 -0.58 29.33
C PHE A 173 -4.01 0.24 30.27
N ALA A 174 -3.82 1.55 30.30
CA ALA A 174 -4.73 2.46 30.98
C ALA A 174 -6.01 2.65 30.14
N ALA A 175 -7.10 3.08 30.76
CA ALA A 175 -8.29 3.50 30.02
C ALA A 175 -7.93 4.67 29.10
N GLY A 176 -8.28 4.56 27.81
CA GLY A 176 -7.95 5.54 26.79
C GLY A 176 -6.57 5.38 26.14
N GLU A 177 -5.73 4.49 26.66
CA GLU A 177 -4.45 4.17 26.00
C GLU A 177 -4.66 3.51 24.66
N THR A 178 -3.73 3.76 23.71
CA THR A 178 -3.91 3.34 22.32
C THR A 178 -2.77 2.45 21.84
N ILE A 179 -3.13 1.47 21.01
CA ILE A 179 -2.18 0.77 20.14
C ILE A 179 -2.32 1.41 18.76
N HIS A 180 -1.26 2.02 18.27
CA HIS A 180 -1.19 2.55 16.91
C HIS A 180 -0.94 1.39 15.93
N THR A 181 -1.86 1.17 15.00
CA THR A 181 -1.86 -0.03 14.15
C THR A 181 -1.44 0.24 12.71
N GLU A 182 -1.77 1.40 12.16
CA GLU A 182 -1.50 1.71 10.76
C GLU A 182 -1.34 3.22 10.53
N ASN A 183 -0.48 3.56 9.57
CA ASN A 183 -0.39 4.88 8.96
C ASN A 183 -0.87 4.82 7.52
N SER A 184 -1.52 5.88 7.05
CA SER A 184 -1.82 6.09 5.65
C SER A 184 -1.56 7.54 5.27
N TYR A 185 -0.36 7.79 4.72
CA TYR A 185 0.06 9.11 4.29
C TYR A 185 -0.74 9.58 3.08
N LYS A 186 -1.10 10.85 3.10
CA LYS A 186 -1.80 11.56 2.04
C LYS A 186 -0.87 12.62 1.48
N TYR A 187 -0.90 12.79 0.18
CA TYR A 187 0.00 13.71 -0.51
C TYR A 187 -0.79 14.73 -1.32
N SER A 188 -0.27 15.92 -1.47
CA SER A 188 -0.61 16.75 -2.62
C SER A 188 0.13 16.22 -3.86
N VAL A 189 -0.34 16.58 -5.04
CA VAL A 189 0.35 16.24 -6.31
C VAL A 189 1.81 16.74 -6.29
N ALA A 190 2.05 17.93 -5.72
CA ALA A 190 3.40 18.50 -5.65
C ALA A 190 4.32 17.73 -4.70
N GLU A 191 3.84 17.37 -3.52
CA GLU A 191 4.59 16.56 -2.54
C GLU A 191 4.96 15.20 -3.10
N PHE A 192 4.01 14.52 -3.76
CA PHE A 192 4.28 13.22 -4.33
C PHE A 192 5.28 13.28 -5.50
N ARG A 193 5.21 14.31 -6.34
CA ARG A 193 6.21 14.55 -7.39
C ARG A 193 7.61 14.72 -6.82
N GLN A 194 7.76 15.48 -5.72
CA GLN A 194 9.04 15.66 -5.04
C GLN A 194 9.57 14.34 -4.46
N LEU A 195 8.68 13.55 -3.85
CA LEU A 195 9.02 12.23 -3.33
C LEU A 195 9.48 11.28 -4.45
N ALA A 196 8.76 11.22 -5.57
CA ALA A 196 9.12 10.42 -6.72
C ALA A 196 10.46 10.87 -7.36
N ALA A 197 10.73 12.17 -7.40
CA ALA A 197 11.99 12.70 -7.91
C ALA A 197 13.20 12.27 -7.05
N ARG A 198 13.06 12.20 -5.72
CA ARG A 198 14.09 11.66 -4.82
C ARG A 198 14.41 10.19 -5.12
N ALA A 199 13.46 9.45 -5.66
CA ALA A 199 13.61 8.05 -6.03
C ALA A 199 14.11 7.83 -7.47
N GLY A 200 14.44 8.90 -8.20
CA GLY A 200 14.97 8.81 -9.57
C GLY A 200 13.90 8.79 -10.67
N PHE A 201 12.64 9.10 -10.33
CA PHE A 201 11.58 9.26 -11.31
C PHE A 201 11.36 10.71 -11.71
N THR A 202 11.00 10.91 -12.98
CA THR A 202 10.38 12.14 -13.48
C THR A 202 8.89 11.88 -13.70
N THR A 203 8.05 12.89 -13.44
CA THR A 203 6.62 12.78 -13.71
C THR A 203 6.36 13.10 -15.17
N ASP A 204 5.77 12.16 -15.90
CA ASP A 204 5.34 12.36 -17.27
C ASP A 204 3.92 12.96 -17.30
N THR A 205 2.95 12.27 -16.72
CA THR A 205 1.54 12.68 -16.71
C THR A 205 0.93 12.47 -15.33
N VAL A 206 -0.04 13.32 -14.98
CA VAL A 206 -0.87 13.17 -13.77
C VAL A 206 -2.33 13.35 -14.14
N TRP A 207 -3.15 12.41 -13.71
CA TRP A 207 -4.61 12.50 -13.78
C TRP A 207 -5.13 12.66 -12.34
N VAL A 208 -6.11 13.53 -12.17
CA VAL A 208 -6.77 13.79 -10.89
C VAL A 208 -8.27 13.67 -11.13
N ASP A 209 -9.00 13.02 -10.24
CA ASP A 209 -10.45 12.95 -10.32
C ASP A 209 -11.10 14.33 -10.12
N ASP A 210 -12.36 14.50 -10.60
CA ASP A 210 -13.07 15.78 -10.59
C ASP A 210 -13.22 16.37 -9.17
N ASN A 211 -13.33 15.51 -8.16
CA ASN A 211 -13.45 15.91 -6.76
C ASN A 211 -12.08 16.10 -6.07
N ARG A 212 -10.99 15.88 -6.80
CA ARG A 212 -9.60 15.97 -6.27
C ARG A 212 -9.34 15.08 -5.05
N LEU A 213 -9.94 13.90 -5.05
CA LEU A 213 -9.79 12.93 -3.97
C LEU A 213 -8.59 12.00 -4.18
N PHE A 214 -8.29 11.72 -5.45
CA PHE A 214 -7.29 10.74 -5.85
C PHE A 214 -6.51 11.21 -7.07
N SER A 215 -5.27 10.73 -7.24
CA SER A 215 -4.48 11.00 -8.42
C SER A 215 -3.79 9.74 -8.93
N LEU A 216 -3.65 9.65 -10.25
CA LEU A 216 -2.79 8.68 -10.93
C LEU A 216 -1.59 9.43 -11.50
N HIS A 217 -0.40 8.89 -11.26
CA HIS A 217 0.85 9.43 -11.76
C HIS A 217 1.50 8.42 -12.70
N LEU A 218 1.75 8.82 -13.93
CA LEU A 218 2.68 8.11 -14.82
C LEU A 218 4.06 8.71 -14.61
N LEU A 219 4.96 7.90 -14.08
CA LEU A 219 6.33 8.26 -13.78
C LEU A 219 7.26 7.52 -14.74
N GLN A 220 8.40 8.11 -15.05
CA GLN A 220 9.43 7.51 -15.92
C GLN A 220 10.81 7.64 -15.29
N THR A 221 11.61 6.58 -15.40
CA THR A 221 13.04 6.64 -15.08
C THR A 221 13.83 7.32 -16.20
N GLY A 222 14.97 7.92 -15.87
CA GLY A 222 15.86 8.48 -16.87
C GLY A 222 16.28 7.41 -17.91
N ASN A 223 16.45 7.82 -19.17
CA ASN A 223 17.03 6.94 -20.17
C ASN A 223 18.50 6.65 -19.82
N ALA A 224 18.94 5.41 -20.00
CA ALA A 224 20.38 5.13 -20.02
C ALA A 224 20.97 5.84 -21.23
N HIS A 225 21.73 6.90 -20.99
CA HIS A 225 22.42 7.74 -21.97
C HIS A 225 21.53 8.69 -22.79
N ALA A 226 21.47 9.95 -22.32
CA ALA A 226 21.92 10.97 -23.25
C ALA A 226 23.40 11.25 -22.90
N PRO A 227 24.30 11.18 -23.86
CA PRO A 227 25.69 11.56 -23.67
C PRO A 227 25.80 13.06 -23.36
#